data_b686c84fe1d9bea8ba127e0ed95b29d8
#
_entry.id   b686c84fe1d9bea8ba127e0ed95b29d8
#
_cell.length_a   1.000
_cell.length_b   1.000
_cell.length_c   1.000
_cell.angle_alpha   90.00
_cell.angle_beta   90.00
_cell.angle_gamma   90.00
#
_symmetry.space_group_name_H-M   'P 1'
#
loop_
_entity.id
_entity.type
_entity.pdbx_description
1 polymer ?
#
loop_
_entity_poly.entity_id
_entity_poly.type
_entity_poly.pdbx_seq_one_letter_code
_entity_poly.pdbx_strand_id
1 'polypeptide(L)' 'MKTISELIKEELEHQGKSISWFAQKLSCDRSNVYRIFQKNSMDTNILTRISIILHRNFFKELAEEINQKEKSQYSQ' A
#
# COMPACT_ATOMS: atom_id res chain seq x y z
N MET A 1 -8.07 -11.12 -5.07
CA MET A 1 -6.93 -10.20 -5.26
C MET A 1 -6.83 -9.26 -4.05
N LYS A 2 -5.67 -9.06 -3.52
CA LYS A 2 -5.50 -8.22 -2.34
C LYS A 2 -5.47 -6.75 -2.70
N THR A 3 -6.08 -5.95 -1.83
CA THR A 3 -6.02 -4.49 -2.00
C THR A 3 -4.63 -3.99 -1.60
N ILE A 4 -4.30 -2.77 -2.02
CA ILE A 4 -3.03 -2.16 -1.66
C ILE A 4 -2.90 -2.02 -0.13
N SER A 5 -3.99 -1.72 0.56
CA SER A 5 -3.99 -1.64 2.02
C SER A 5 -3.65 -2.98 2.66
N GLU A 6 -4.19 -4.06 2.13
CA GLU A 6 -3.88 -5.41 2.63
C GLU A 6 -2.41 -5.76 2.42
N LEU A 7 -1.86 -5.41 1.27
CA LEU A 7 -0.44 -5.64 0.99
C LEU A 7 0.45 -4.88 1.96
N ILE A 8 0.09 -3.64 2.27
CA ILE A 8 0.85 -2.83 3.21
C ILE A 8 0.78 -3.43 4.61
N LYS A 9 -0.41 -3.86 5.05
CA LYS A 9 -0.58 -4.49 6.35
C LYS A 9 0.25 -5.76 6.47
N GLU A 10 0.24 -6.58 5.43
CA GLU A 10 1.03 -7.80 5.40
C GLU A 10 2.52 -7.51 5.50
N GLU A 11 2.98 -6.49 4.79
CA GLU A 11 4.39 -6.12 4.83
C GLU A 11 4.80 -5.65 6.23
N LEU A 12 3.93 -4.89 6.90
CA LEU A 12 4.18 -4.47 8.27
C LEU A 12 4.33 -5.68 9.20
N GLU A 13 3.43 -6.65 9.07
CA GLU A 13 3.50 -7.89 9.86
C GLU A 13 4.77 -8.67 9.54
N HIS A 14 5.10 -8.78 8.27
CA HIS A 14 6.29 -9.50 7.83
C HIS A 14 7.56 -8.89 8.41
N GLN A 15 7.61 -7.57 8.49
CA GLN A 15 8.77 -6.86 9.05
C GLN A 15 8.72 -6.74 10.57
N GLY A 16 7.63 -7.20 11.20
CA GLY A 16 7.46 -7.10 12.64
C GLY A 16 7.28 -5.69 13.15
N LYS A 17 6.66 -4.82 12.36
CA LYS A 17 6.45 -3.41 12.70
C LYS A 17 5.01 -3.16 13.11
N SER A 18 4.84 -2.28 14.10
CA SER A 18 3.51 -1.92 14.60
C SER A 18 2.91 -0.77 13.79
N ILE A 19 1.59 -0.59 13.93
CA ILE A 19 0.91 0.56 13.35
C ILE A 19 1.43 1.86 13.95
N SER A 20 1.77 1.84 15.24
CA SER A 20 2.36 3.02 15.91
C SER A 20 3.69 3.42 15.27
N TRP A 21 4.53 2.45 15.01
CA TRP A 21 5.79 2.67 14.31
C TRP A 21 5.56 3.28 12.94
N PHE A 22 4.60 2.70 12.20
CA PHE A 22 4.28 3.14 10.85
C PHE A 22 3.74 4.58 10.84
N ALA A 23 2.82 4.88 11.76
CA ALA A 23 2.26 6.22 11.88
C ALA A 23 3.36 7.24 12.17
N GLN A 24 4.29 6.88 13.06
CA GLN A 24 5.41 7.74 13.39
C GLN A 24 6.28 8.04 12.16
N LYS A 25 6.55 7.02 11.36
CA LYS A 25 7.33 7.19 10.13
C LYS A 25 6.61 8.05 9.10
N LEU A 26 5.29 7.97 9.05
CA LEU A 26 4.47 8.80 8.17
C LEU A 26 4.22 10.19 8.75
N SER A 27 4.68 10.46 9.97
CA SER A 27 4.46 11.72 10.67
C SER A 27 2.97 12.03 10.82
N CYS A 28 2.19 11.03 11.22
CA CYS A 28 0.75 11.20 11.43
C CYS A 28 0.31 10.33 12.61
N ASP A 29 -0.98 10.46 12.96
CA ASP A 29 -1.59 9.68 14.03
C ASP A 29 -2.00 8.29 13.55
N ARG A 30 -2.14 7.35 14.49
CA ARG A 30 -2.66 6.02 14.16
C ARG A 30 -4.04 6.10 13.54
N SER A 31 -4.87 7.04 13.98
CA SER A 31 -6.20 7.25 13.41
C SER A 31 -6.12 7.53 11.91
N ASN A 32 -5.12 8.30 11.51
CA ASN A 32 -4.89 8.62 10.10
C ASN A 32 -4.49 7.39 9.30
N VAL A 33 -3.65 6.54 9.89
CA VAL A 33 -3.24 5.29 9.24
C VAL A 33 -4.46 4.40 8.98
N TYR A 34 -5.30 4.24 9.99
CA TYR A 34 -6.52 3.44 9.85
C TYR A 34 -7.45 4.02 8.79
N ARG A 35 -7.55 5.35 8.73
CA ARG A 35 -8.38 6.03 7.73
C ARG A 35 -7.85 5.75 6.31
N ILE A 36 -6.53 5.82 6.13
CA ILE A 36 -5.90 5.51 4.85
C ILE A 36 -6.24 4.08 4.43
N PHE A 37 -6.13 3.14 5.36
CA PHE A 37 -6.44 1.74 5.08
C PHE A 37 -7.91 1.53 4.74
N GLN A 38 -8.82 2.22 5.42
CA GLN A 38 -10.25 2.08 5.17
C GLN A 38 -10.65 2.57 3.79
N LYS A 39 -10.08 3.68 3.36
CA LYS A 39 -10.41 4.27 2.07
C LYS A 39 -9.92 3.43 0.90
N ASN A 40 -8.88 2.65 1.13
CA ASN A 40 -8.29 1.79 0.11
C ASN A 40 -7.82 2.56 -1.13
N SER A 41 -7.68 3.85 -0.97
CA SER A 41 -7.24 4.72 -2.05
C SER A 41 -6.20 5.67 -1.49
N MET A 42 -5.05 5.71 -2.13
CA MET A 42 -3.92 6.51 -1.68
C MET A 42 -3.42 7.35 -2.82
N ASP A 43 -3.07 8.61 -2.53
CA ASP A 43 -2.43 9.41 -3.55
C ASP A 43 -0.98 8.95 -3.74
N THR A 44 -0.37 9.41 -4.83
CA THR A 44 0.99 8.98 -5.17
C THR A 44 2.02 9.44 -4.15
N ASN A 45 1.80 10.58 -3.51
CA ASN A 45 2.73 11.08 -2.48
C ASN A 45 2.76 10.14 -1.28
N ILE A 46 1.61 9.76 -0.79
CA ILE A 46 1.49 8.85 0.36
C ILE A 46 2.07 7.49 0.01
N LEU A 47 1.74 6.96 -1.15
CA LEU A 47 2.23 5.63 -1.55
C LEU A 47 3.74 5.65 -1.77
N THR A 48 4.29 6.74 -2.29
CA THR A 48 5.74 6.90 -2.43
C THR A 48 6.43 6.82 -1.08
N ARG A 49 5.90 7.55 -0.10
CA ARG A 49 6.47 7.55 1.25
C ARG A 49 6.39 6.17 1.88
N ILE A 50 5.25 5.49 1.74
CA ILE A 50 5.07 4.14 2.27
C ILE A 50 6.06 3.17 1.63
N SER A 51 6.23 3.26 0.33
CA SER A 51 7.17 2.39 -0.39
C SER A 51 8.60 2.59 0.11
N ILE A 52 8.99 3.83 0.36
CA ILE A 52 10.32 4.14 0.89
C ILE A 52 10.47 3.60 2.32
N ILE A 53 9.46 3.83 3.16
CA ILE A 53 9.50 3.43 4.57
C ILE A 53 9.63 1.90 4.69
N LEU A 54 8.87 1.17 3.89
CA LEU A 54 8.82 -0.29 3.95
C LEU A 54 9.82 -0.97 3.01
N HIS A 55 10.56 -0.21 2.23
CA HIS A 55 11.54 -0.74 1.28
C HIS A 55 10.91 -1.72 0.29
N ARG A 56 9.72 -1.37 -0.20
CA ARG A 56 8.98 -2.22 -1.13
C ARG A 56 8.28 -1.32 -2.15
N ASN A 57 8.46 -1.64 -3.43
CA ASN A 57 7.87 -0.83 -4.50
C ASN A 57 6.42 -1.25 -4.76
N PHE A 58 5.49 -0.62 -4.06
CA PHE A 58 4.06 -0.90 -4.23
C PHE A 58 3.53 -0.43 -5.58
N PHE A 59 4.20 0.51 -6.21
CA PHE A 59 3.82 0.93 -7.57
C PHE A 59 3.99 -0.19 -8.58
N LYS A 60 5.02 -0.99 -8.42
CA LYS A 60 5.25 -2.15 -9.28
C LYS A 60 4.10 -3.15 -9.17
N GLU A 61 3.62 -3.38 -7.97
CA GLU A 61 2.51 -4.29 -7.73
C GLU A 61 1.22 -3.77 -8.36
N LEU A 62 0.98 -2.46 -8.26
CA LEU A 62 -0.18 -1.84 -8.91
C LEU A 62 -0.06 -1.92 -10.43
N ALA A 63 1.13 -1.71 -10.96
CA ALA A 63 1.37 -1.80 -12.40
C ALA A 63 1.08 -3.22 -12.90
N GLU A 64 1.52 -4.23 -12.16
CA GLU A 64 1.26 -5.63 -12.52
C GLU A 64 -0.23 -5.92 -12.52
N GLU A 65 -0.96 -5.41 -11.54
CA GLU A 65 -2.41 -5.58 -11.46
C GLU A 65 -3.10 -4.95 -12.67
N ILE A 66 -2.70 -3.75 -13.04
CA ILE A 66 -3.26 -3.06 -14.20
C ILE A 66 -2.97 -3.85 -15.47
N ASN A 67 -1.75 -4.35 -15.63
CA ASN A 67 -1.38 -5.15 -16.79
C ASN A 67 -2.23 -6.40 -16.92
N GLN A 68 -2.50 -7.06 -15.80
CA GLN A 68 -3.35 -8.25 -15.80
C GLN A 68 -4.78 -7.91 -16.22
N LYS A 69 -5.31 -6.81 -15.74
CA LYS A 69 -6.65 -6.35 -16.10
C LYS A 69 -6.74 -5.97 -17.56
N GLU A 70 -5.71 -5.29 -18.07
CA GLU A 70 -5.65 -4.94 -19.49
C GLU A 70 -5.62 -6.18 -20.37
N LYS A 71 -4.83 -7.18 -20.01
CA LYS A 71 -4.77 -8.43 -20.75
C LYS A 71 -6.14 -9.11 -20.79
N SER A 72 -6.88 -9.08 -19.68
CA SER A 72 -8.22 -9.64 -19.64
C SER A 72 -9.16 -8.92 -20.59
N GLN A 73 -9.02 -7.60 -20.72
CA GLN A 73 -9.85 -6.81 -21.63
C GLN A 73 -9.50 -7.05 -23.08
N TYR A 74 -8.23 -7.23 -23.39
CA TYR A 74 -7.77 -7.36 -24.79
C TYR A 74 -7.76 -8.79 -25.31
N SER A 75 -8.02 -9.75 -24.46
CA SER A 75 -8.01 -11.16 -24.86
C SER A 75 -9.37 -11.62 -25.39
N GLN A 76 -10.12 -10.74 -25.95
CA GLN A 76 -11.42 -11.07 -26.53
C GLN A 76 -11.30 -11.47 -28.00
#